data_06699eecaa64f8cf44f1914515296221
#
_entry.id   06699eecaa64f8cf44f1914515296221
#
_cell.length_a   1.000
_cell.length_b   1.000
_cell.length_c   1.000
_cell.angle_alpha   90.00
_cell.angle_beta   90.00
_cell.angle_gamma   90.00
#
_symmetry.space_group_name_H-M   'P 1'
#
loop_
_entity.id
_entity.type
_entity.pdbx_description
1 polymer ?
#
loop_
_entity_poly.entity_id
_entity_poly.type
_entity_poly.pdbx_seq_one_letter_code
_entity_poly.pdbx_strand_id
1 'polypeptide(L)'
;MYTMKQDYSLKEQVFRTFLADPSLGPSEMTEKLGAKYNSVKAAYAKLCDEGKLKREGRGSYTPDLAGIILGLMDRVEALEKRER
;
A
#
# COMPACT_ATOMS: atom_id res chain seq x y z
N MET A 1 -19.70 15.30 3.29
CA MET A 1 -18.84 14.49 3.20
C MET A 1 -17.99 14.32 4.40
N TYR A 2 -17.40 13.45 4.57
CA TYR A 2 -16.57 13.28 5.70
C TYR A 2 -15.18 12.95 5.25
N THR A 3 -14.24 13.08 6.11
CA THR A 3 -12.90 12.83 5.73
C THR A 3 -12.48 11.51 6.29
N MET A 4 -11.79 10.78 5.48
CA MET A 4 -11.37 9.47 5.88
C MET A 4 -9.91 9.35 6.05
N LYS A 5 -9.18 10.38 5.74
CA LYS A 5 -7.75 10.24 5.65
C LYS A 5 -7.09 9.89 6.97
N GLN A 6 -7.64 10.37 8.05
CA GLN A 6 -7.00 10.11 9.32
C GLN A 6 -7.24 8.72 9.83
N ASP A 7 -8.11 7.95 9.16
CA ASP A 7 -8.38 6.60 9.59
C ASP A 7 -7.44 5.58 8.99
N TYR A 8 -6.58 6.00 8.10
CA TYR A 8 -5.67 5.07 7.45
C TYR A 8 -4.38 4.96 8.22
N SER A 9 -3.89 3.74 8.39
CA SER A 9 -2.57 3.52 8.94
C SER A 9 -1.54 4.09 7.95
N LEU A 10 -0.31 4.25 8.43
CA LEU A 10 0.73 4.73 7.53
C LEU A 10 0.92 3.78 6.36
N LYS A 11 0.86 2.47 6.61
CA LYS A 11 0.99 1.50 5.52
C LYS A 11 -0.07 1.73 4.46
N GLU A 12 -1.30 1.96 4.89
CA GLU A 12 -2.38 2.18 3.94
C GLU A 12 -2.19 3.49 3.19
N GLN A 13 -1.74 4.54 3.88
CA GLN A 13 -1.47 5.80 3.22
C GLN A 13 -0.38 5.66 2.17
N VAL A 14 0.67 4.93 2.50
CA VAL A 14 1.76 4.69 1.55
C VAL A 14 1.23 3.93 0.34
N PHE A 15 0.44 2.90 0.58
CA PHE A 15 -0.07 2.08 -0.50
C PHE A 15 -0.96 2.89 -1.43
N ARG A 16 -1.90 3.66 -0.88
CA ARG A 16 -2.81 4.44 -1.70
C ARG A 16 -2.08 5.52 -2.50
N THR A 17 -1.12 6.18 -1.85
CA THR A 17 -0.35 7.22 -2.52
C THR A 17 0.52 6.61 -3.62
N PHE A 18 1.09 5.43 -3.35
CA PHE A 18 1.91 4.76 -4.34
C PHE A 18 1.09 4.34 -5.56
N LEU A 19 -0.12 3.85 -5.34
CA LEU A 19 -0.97 3.45 -6.47
C LEU A 19 -1.34 4.65 -7.34
N ALA A 20 -1.45 5.82 -6.73
CA ALA A 20 -1.73 7.02 -7.50
C ALA A 20 -0.51 7.49 -8.28
N ASP A 21 0.68 7.24 -7.76
CA ASP A 21 1.92 7.66 -8.41
C ASP A 21 2.99 6.61 -8.15
N PRO A 22 3.05 5.56 -8.98
CA PRO A 22 3.99 4.45 -8.73
C PRO A 22 5.45 4.82 -8.89
N SER A 23 5.76 6.03 -9.32
CA SER A 23 7.16 6.43 -9.42
C SER A 23 7.75 6.83 -8.08
N LEU A 24 6.92 6.95 -7.03
CA LEU A 24 7.41 7.38 -5.74
C LEU A 24 8.18 6.27 -5.04
N GLY A 25 9.40 6.58 -4.64
CA GLY A 25 10.17 5.69 -3.79
C GLY A 25 10.02 6.09 -2.34
N PRO A 26 10.72 5.39 -1.42
CA PRO A 26 10.58 5.71 0.00
C PRO A 26 10.96 7.14 0.35
N SER A 27 11.98 7.70 -0.29
CA SER A 27 12.39 9.07 0.02
C SER A 27 11.33 10.08 -0.36
N GLU A 28 10.82 9.95 -1.58
CA GLU A 28 9.78 10.86 -2.05
C GLU A 28 8.50 10.69 -1.25
N MET A 29 8.18 9.44 -0.90
CA MET A 29 6.98 9.17 -0.12
C MET A 29 7.10 9.80 1.27
N THR A 30 8.28 9.76 1.85
CA THR A 30 8.53 10.36 3.15
C THR A 30 8.22 11.86 3.11
N GLU A 31 8.67 12.54 2.08
CA GLU A 31 8.41 13.96 1.94
C GLU A 31 6.93 14.23 1.70
N LYS A 32 6.32 13.41 0.85
CA LYS A 32 4.93 13.64 0.48
C LYS A 32 3.99 13.46 1.66
N LEU A 33 4.25 12.47 2.50
CA LEU A 33 3.39 12.18 3.62
C LEU A 33 3.80 12.87 4.92
N GLY A 34 5.00 13.44 4.95
CA GLY A 34 5.48 14.06 6.16
C GLY A 34 5.74 13.05 7.27
N ALA A 35 6.11 11.85 6.90
CA ALA A 35 6.34 10.77 7.87
C ALA A 35 7.83 10.52 8.01
N LYS A 36 8.18 9.66 8.96
CA LYS A 36 9.58 9.32 9.16
C LYS A 36 10.04 8.31 8.13
N TYR A 37 11.25 8.50 7.64
CA TYR A 37 11.79 7.65 6.60
C TYR A 37 11.78 6.17 6.98
N ASN A 38 12.21 5.86 8.21
CA ASN A 38 12.26 4.45 8.63
C ASN A 38 10.87 3.84 8.69
N SER A 39 9.87 4.63 9.09
CA SER A 39 8.50 4.15 9.12
C SER A 39 7.97 3.88 7.72
N VAL A 40 8.32 4.77 6.78
CA VAL A 40 7.90 4.60 5.40
C VAL A 40 8.56 3.37 4.79
N LYS A 41 9.86 3.18 5.05
CA LYS A 41 10.54 1.98 4.56
C LYS A 41 9.90 0.70 5.10
N ALA A 42 9.55 0.71 6.38
CA ALA A 42 8.88 -0.45 6.97
C ALA A 42 7.54 -0.72 6.30
N ALA A 43 6.82 0.35 5.94
CA ALA A 43 5.56 0.19 5.25
C ALA A 43 5.75 -0.46 3.88
N TYR A 44 6.76 -0.02 3.14
CA TYR A 44 7.06 -0.66 1.85
C TYR A 44 7.40 -2.14 2.04
N ALA A 45 8.19 -2.46 3.05
CA ALA A 45 8.56 -3.85 3.30
C ALA A 45 7.33 -4.69 3.61
N LYS A 46 6.42 -4.17 4.41
CA LYS A 46 5.20 -4.90 4.72
C LYS A 46 4.33 -5.09 3.50
N LEU A 47 4.23 -4.08 2.65
CA LEU A 47 3.44 -4.20 1.43
C LEU A 47 4.03 -5.25 0.51
N CYS A 48 5.35 -5.35 0.45
CA CYS A 48 5.99 -6.41 -0.32
C CYS A 48 5.69 -7.78 0.28
N ASP A 49 5.74 -7.89 1.61
CA ASP A 49 5.45 -9.15 2.27
C ASP A 49 4.01 -9.58 2.03
N GLU A 50 3.11 -8.62 1.89
CA GLU A 50 1.70 -8.92 1.68
C GLU A 50 1.38 -9.19 0.21
N GLY A 51 2.37 -9.10 -0.66
CA GLY A 51 2.15 -9.37 -2.07
C GLY A 51 1.53 -8.23 -2.83
N LYS A 52 1.56 -7.02 -2.29
CA LYS A 52 0.96 -5.86 -2.95
C LYS A 52 1.95 -5.07 -3.77
N LEU A 53 3.22 -5.12 -3.42
CA LEU A 53 4.27 -4.44 -4.16
C LEU A 53 5.39 -5.42 -4.46
N LYS A 54 6.15 -5.10 -5.49
CA LYS A 54 7.35 -5.84 -5.84
C LYS A 54 8.53 -4.90 -5.83
N ARG A 55 9.64 -5.36 -5.31
CA ARG A 55 10.86 -4.58 -5.33
C ARG A 55 11.59 -4.82 -6.64
N GLU A 56 11.80 -3.76 -7.39
CA GLU A 56 12.46 -3.88 -8.68
C GLU A 56 13.93 -3.54 -8.63
N GLY A 57 14.38 -3.05 -7.50
CA GLY A 57 15.77 -2.67 -7.35
C GLY A 57 15.88 -1.82 -6.12
N ARG A 58 17.05 -1.21 -5.93
CA ARG A 58 17.27 -0.41 -4.76
C ARG A 58 16.38 0.83 -4.79
N GLY A 59 15.45 0.94 -3.85
CA GLY A 59 14.58 2.08 -3.75
C GLY A 59 13.54 2.19 -4.86
N SER A 60 13.36 1.12 -5.64
CA SER A 60 12.42 1.13 -6.73
C SER A 60 11.41 0.02 -6.56
N TYR A 61 10.12 0.34 -6.68
CA TYR A 61 9.05 -0.61 -6.47
C TYR A 61 8.01 -0.52 -7.57
N THR A 62 7.30 -1.60 -7.79
CA THR A 62 6.17 -1.61 -8.73
C THR A 62 4.99 -2.30 -8.06
N PRO A 63 3.76 -1.98 -8.50
CA PRO A 63 2.59 -2.66 -7.94
C PRO A 63 2.59 -4.12 -8.37
N ASP A 64 2.27 -4.99 -7.44
CA ASP A 64 2.09 -6.40 -7.76
C ASP A 64 0.61 -6.60 -8.06
N LEU A 65 0.23 -6.38 -9.30
CA LEU A 65 -1.17 -6.38 -9.67
C LEU A 65 -1.85 -7.71 -9.37
N ALA A 66 -1.14 -8.82 -9.63
CA ALA A 66 -1.73 -10.13 -9.35
C ALA A 66 -2.00 -10.29 -7.86
N GLY A 67 -1.04 -9.91 -7.02
CA GLY A 67 -1.23 -10.02 -5.58
C GLY A 67 -2.35 -9.12 -5.08
N ILE A 68 -2.44 -7.91 -5.63
CA ILE A 68 -3.48 -6.98 -5.23
C ILE A 68 -4.86 -7.54 -5.61
N ILE A 69 -4.97 -8.04 -6.83
CA ILE A 69 -6.23 -8.57 -7.31
C ILE A 69 -6.65 -9.79 -6.50
N LEU A 70 -5.72 -10.70 -6.22
CA LEU A 70 -6.03 -11.88 -5.43
C LEU A 70 -6.49 -11.50 -4.03
N GLY A 71 -5.85 -10.50 -3.43
CA GLY A 71 -6.25 -10.03 -2.12
C GLY A 71 -7.66 -9.46 -2.13
N LEU A 72 -7.99 -8.71 -3.18
CA LEU A 72 -9.34 -8.15 -3.29
C LEU A 72 -10.37 -9.25 -3.50
N MET A 73 -10.03 -10.26 -4.28
CA MET A 73 -10.95 -11.37 -4.49
C MET A 73 -11.21 -12.11 -3.20
N ASP A 74 -10.19 -12.32 -2.39
CA ASP A 74 -10.36 -12.98 -1.10
C ASP A 74 -11.29 -12.17 -0.20
N ARG A 75 -11.15 -10.85 -0.21
CA ARG A 75 -11.98 -10.01 0.63
C ARG A 75 -13.43 -10.01 0.17
N VAL A 76 -13.65 -9.98 -1.12
CA VAL A 76 -15.01 -10.04 -1.65
C VAL A 76 -15.65 -11.36 -1.30
N GLU A 77 -14.91 -12.45 -1.45
CA GLU A 77 -15.43 -13.76 -1.12
C GLU A 77 -15.80 -13.84 0.36
N ALA A 78 -14.96 -13.31 1.22
CA ALA A 78 -15.24 -13.31 2.65
C ALA A 78 -16.50 -12.53 2.98
N LEU A 79 -16.71 -11.39 2.31
CA LEU A 79 -17.90 -10.60 2.52
C LEU A 79 -19.15 -11.33 2.05
N GLU A 80 -19.06 -12.00 0.93
CA GLU A 80 -20.18 -12.76 0.41
C GLU A 80 -20.59 -13.86 1.37
N LYS A 81 -19.62 -14.53 1.95
CA LYS A 81 -19.92 -15.58 2.92
C LYS A 81 -20.58 -15.03 4.15
N ARG A 82 -20.17 -13.83 4.55
CA ARG A 82 -20.74 -13.25 5.77
C ARG A 82 -22.18 -12.86 5.59
N GLU A 83 -22.58 -12.56 4.38
CA GLU A 83 -23.94 -12.13 4.13
C GLU A 83 -24.92 -13.29 4.03
N ARG A 84 -24.42 -14.49 4.03
CA ARG A 84 -25.30 -15.65 4.01
C ARG A 84 -25.58 -16.11 5.42
#